data_e03dc4e70a8de681a954bf1f6a8d700c
#
_entry.id   e03dc4e70a8de681a954bf1f6a8d700c
#
_cell.length_a   1.000
_cell.length_b   1.000
_cell.length_c   1.000
_cell.angle_alpha   90.00
_cell.angle_beta   90.00
_cell.angle_gamma   90.00
#
_symmetry.space_group_name_H-M   'P 1'
#
loop_
_entity.id
_entity.type
_entity.pdbx_description
1 polymer ?
#
loop_
_entity_poly.entity_id
_entity_poly.type
_entity_poly.pdbx_seq_one_letter_code
_entity_poly.pdbx_strand_id
1 'polypeptide(L)'
;MQSIDNPGTPRAAETGDLADEAVEATRVLVDIAARSLLGVGDDITLPQYRVLVLVDGGETMRGVDLSRALGIHASTSSRLVNRLVVKGLMDRTPDAQDRRSNSLAITAAGHRLVSRVNYRRRREMRGLLEHLGADEISAVLDGLRLFNAAAVASGHGTPAPPEKSDDRGRR
;
A
#
# COMPACT_ATOMS: atom_id res chain seq x y z
N MET A 1 48.92 -1.94 -2.63
CA MET A 1 47.73 -1.10 -2.34
C MET A 1 46.56 -2.07 -2.19
N GLN A 2 46.34 -2.56 -0.95
CA GLN A 2 45.29 -3.57 -0.64
C GLN A 2 43.94 -2.88 -0.57
N SER A 3 43.03 -3.27 -1.44
CA SER A 3 41.61 -2.89 -1.31
C SER A 3 41.06 -3.44 -0.01
N ILE A 4 40.67 -2.57 0.89
CA ILE A 4 39.95 -2.91 2.12
C ILE A 4 38.52 -3.26 1.69
N ASP A 5 38.24 -4.56 1.57
CA ASP A 5 36.88 -5.07 1.43
C ASP A 5 36.09 -4.66 2.68
N ASN A 6 35.15 -3.74 2.51
CA ASN A 6 34.25 -3.32 3.60
C ASN A 6 33.23 -4.43 3.84
N PRO A 7 33.20 -5.12 5.00
CA PRO A 7 32.36 -6.29 5.23
C PRO A 7 30.84 -6.00 5.32
N GLY A 8 30.40 -4.79 5.00
CA GLY A 8 29.01 -4.37 5.07
C GLY A 8 28.34 -4.05 3.74
N THR A 9 29.07 -4.14 2.60
CA THR A 9 28.47 -3.87 1.29
C THR A 9 28.14 -5.20 0.63
N PRO A 10 26.84 -5.50 0.33
CA PRO A 10 26.48 -6.75 -0.35
C PRO A 10 27.17 -6.78 -1.73
N ARG A 11 27.65 -7.99 -2.12
CA ARG A 11 28.20 -8.20 -3.45
C ARG A 11 27.12 -7.92 -4.50
N ALA A 12 27.48 -7.32 -5.63
CA ALA A 12 26.53 -7.01 -6.69
C ALA A 12 25.74 -8.24 -7.19
N ALA A 13 26.36 -9.43 -7.17
CA ALA A 13 25.69 -10.69 -7.46
C ALA A 13 24.57 -11.04 -6.46
N GLU A 14 24.84 -10.93 -5.16
CA GLU A 14 23.85 -11.20 -4.09
C GLU A 14 22.64 -10.26 -4.16
N THR A 15 22.89 -8.99 -4.54
CA THR A 15 21.81 -8.02 -4.76
C THR A 15 21.01 -8.35 -6.01
N GLY A 16 21.66 -8.88 -7.05
CA GLY A 16 21.00 -9.36 -8.28
C GLY A 16 20.05 -10.51 -8.01
N ASP A 17 20.55 -11.56 -7.36
CA ASP A 17 19.76 -12.75 -7.01
C ASP A 17 18.55 -12.37 -6.13
N LEU A 18 18.75 -11.49 -5.16
CA LEU A 18 17.64 -10.99 -4.31
C LEU A 18 16.62 -10.19 -5.12
N ALA A 19 17.05 -9.40 -6.10
CA ALA A 19 16.15 -8.65 -6.95
C ALA A 19 15.29 -9.57 -7.82
N ASP A 20 15.87 -10.65 -8.36
CA ASP A 20 15.14 -11.64 -9.16
C ASP A 20 14.10 -12.37 -8.31
N GLU A 21 14.44 -12.82 -7.11
CA GLU A 21 13.49 -13.42 -6.16
C GLU A 21 12.37 -12.45 -5.75
N ALA A 22 12.70 -11.17 -5.55
CA ALA A 22 11.71 -10.15 -5.26
C ALA A 22 10.74 -9.93 -6.43
N VAL A 23 11.22 -10.02 -7.69
CA VAL A 23 10.38 -9.95 -8.89
C VAL A 23 9.44 -11.14 -8.96
N GLU A 24 9.93 -12.37 -8.70
CA GLU A 24 9.07 -13.56 -8.63
C GLU A 24 8.00 -13.44 -7.53
N ALA A 25 8.39 -13.03 -6.33
CA ALA A 25 7.46 -12.78 -5.23
C ALA A 25 6.38 -11.76 -5.61
N THR A 26 6.73 -10.74 -6.43
CA THR A 26 5.78 -9.74 -6.91
C THR A 26 4.63 -10.36 -7.70
N ARG A 27 4.85 -11.42 -8.48
CA ARG A 27 3.78 -12.11 -9.24
C ARG A 27 2.72 -12.67 -8.29
N VAL A 28 3.15 -13.35 -7.22
CA VAL A 28 2.24 -13.90 -6.20
C VAL A 28 1.49 -12.78 -5.48
N LEU A 29 2.21 -11.72 -5.10
CA LEU A 29 1.62 -10.57 -4.38
C LEU A 29 0.60 -9.82 -5.23
N VAL A 30 0.88 -9.62 -6.52
CA VAL A 30 -0.05 -8.97 -7.47
C VAL A 30 -1.28 -9.83 -7.69
N ASP A 31 -1.14 -11.15 -7.80
CA ASP A 31 -2.24 -12.07 -7.97
C ASP A 31 -3.17 -12.08 -6.74
N ILE A 32 -2.63 -12.13 -5.53
CA ILE A 32 -3.38 -11.96 -4.29
C ILE A 32 -4.06 -10.59 -4.24
N ALA A 33 -3.37 -9.52 -4.66
CA ALA A 33 -3.93 -8.19 -4.69
C ALA A 33 -5.12 -8.08 -5.66
N ALA A 34 -5.00 -8.66 -6.84
CA ALA A 34 -6.07 -8.70 -7.83
C ALA A 34 -7.28 -9.51 -7.33
N ARG A 35 -7.05 -10.73 -6.82
CA ARG A 35 -8.12 -11.58 -6.27
C ARG A 35 -8.82 -10.91 -5.09
N SER A 36 -8.10 -10.21 -4.22
CA SER A 36 -8.69 -9.53 -3.07
C SER A 36 -9.69 -8.43 -3.46
N LEU A 37 -9.61 -7.89 -4.69
CA LEU A 37 -10.54 -6.90 -5.22
C LEU A 37 -11.77 -7.54 -5.87
N LEU A 38 -11.69 -8.78 -6.33
CA LEU A 38 -12.81 -9.46 -6.98
C LEU A 38 -13.97 -9.66 -5.98
N GLY A 39 -15.19 -9.30 -6.43
CA GLY A 39 -16.41 -9.51 -5.64
C GLY A 39 -16.51 -8.66 -4.36
N VAL A 40 -15.80 -7.52 -4.29
CA VAL A 40 -15.99 -6.53 -3.21
C VAL A 40 -17.22 -5.63 -3.49
N GLY A 41 -17.84 -5.78 -4.64
CA GLY A 41 -19.19 -5.25 -4.92
C GLY A 41 -19.24 -3.95 -5.71
N ASP A 42 -18.10 -3.25 -5.91
CA ASP A 42 -18.14 -1.88 -6.44
C ASP A 42 -17.36 -1.68 -7.75
N ASP A 43 -17.02 -2.73 -8.49
CA ASP A 43 -16.19 -2.66 -9.72
C ASP A 43 -14.96 -1.74 -9.55
N ILE A 44 -14.25 -1.91 -8.43
CA ILE A 44 -13.09 -1.10 -8.10
C ILE A 44 -11.85 -1.65 -8.81
N THR A 45 -11.20 -0.79 -9.58
CA THR A 45 -9.90 -1.13 -10.20
C THR A 45 -8.75 -0.96 -9.21
N LEU A 46 -7.64 -1.66 -9.46
CA LEU A 46 -6.44 -1.52 -8.62
C LEU A 46 -5.94 -0.07 -8.48
N PRO A 47 -5.90 0.77 -9.55
CA PRO A 47 -5.58 2.19 -9.39
C PRO A 47 -6.55 2.95 -8.49
N GLN A 48 -7.86 2.70 -8.57
CA GLN A 48 -8.85 3.31 -7.69
C GLN A 48 -8.68 2.86 -6.23
N TYR A 49 -8.43 1.58 -6.01
CA TYR A 49 -8.14 1.07 -4.68
C TYR A 49 -6.89 1.72 -4.09
N ARG A 50 -5.82 1.90 -4.89
CA ARG A 50 -4.59 2.57 -4.45
C ARG A 50 -4.85 4.02 -4.00
N VAL A 51 -5.74 4.75 -4.70
CA VAL A 51 -6.20 6.09 -4.26
C VAL A 51 -6.85 6.02 -2.89
N LEU A 52 -7.78 5.08 -2.68
CA LEU A 52 -8.46 4.92 -1.39
C LEU A 52 -7.47 4.65 -0.25
N VAL A 53 -6.51 3.74 -0.47
CA VAL A 53 -5.49 3.39 0.55
C VAL A 53 -4.63 4.60 0.92
N LEU A 54 -4.24 5.43 -0.06
CA LEU A 54 -3.43 6.62 0.20
C LEU A 54 -4.18 7.65 1.04
N VAL A 55 -5.49 7.83 0.80
CA VAL A 55 -6.31 8.78 1.54
C VAL A 55 -6.78 8.21 2.89
N ASP A 56 -6.90 6.88 3.02
CA ASP A 56 -7.29 6.19 4.26
C ASP A 56 -6.27 6.37 5.40
N GLY A 57 -4.99 6.64 5.06
CA GLY A 57 -3.90 6.85 6.01
C GLY A 57 -3.89 8.20 6.74
N GLY A 58 -4.76 9.16 6.36
CA GLY A 58 -4.79 10.51 6.92
C GLY A 58 -6.20 11.06 7.09
N GLU A 59 -6.31 12.27 7.66
CA GLU A 59 -7.60 12.96 7.78
C GLU A 59 -8.08 13.47 6.43
N THR A 60 -7.21 14.15 5.71
CA THR A 60 -7.46 14.67 4.36
C THR A 60 -6.18 14.73 3.54
N MET A 61 -6.30 14.70 2.21
CA MET A 61 -5.17 14.81 1.28
C MET A 61 -5.51 15.77 0.15
N ARG A 62 -4.56 16.63 -0.24
CA ARG A 62 -4.75 17.51 -1.40
C ARG A 62 -4.55 16.75 -2.71
N GLY A 63 -5.29 17.12 -3.75
CA GLY A 63 -5.22 16.46 -5.06
C GLY A 63 -3.82 16.48 -5.69
N VAL A 64 -3.03 17.52 -5.43
CA VAL A 64 -1.64 17.62 -5.90
C VAL A 64 -0.73 16.62 -5.19
N ASP A 65 -0.92 16.42 -3.90
CA ASP A 65 -0.13 15.47 -3.11
C ASP A 65 -0.49 14.03 -3.49
N LEU A 66 -1.78 13.77 -3.73
CA LEU A 66 -2.24 12.48 -4.25
C LEU A 66 -1.62 12.14 -5.60
N SER A 67 -1.60 13.09 -6.55
CA SER A 67 -1.01 12.85 -7.88
C SER A 67 0.48 12.57 -7.79
N ARG A 68 1.21 13.26 -6.90
CA ARG A 68 2.63 13.02 -6.61
C ARG A 68 2.85 11.64 -6.00
N ALA A 69 2.05 11.26 -4.99
CA ALA A 69 2.14 9.96 -4.32
C ALA A 69 1.83 8.78 -5.27
N LEU A 70 0.95 9.00 -6.25
CA LEU A 70 0.63 8.01 -7.28
C LEU A 70 1.66 7.96 -8.41
N GLY A 71 2.50 8.97 -8.58
CA GLY A 71 3.42 9.10 -9.71
C GLY A 71 2.71 9.30 -11.06
N ILE A 72 1.52 9.94 -11.08
CA ILE A 72 0.72 10.14 -12.29
C ILE A 72 0.34 11.61 -12.50
N HIS A 73 -0.06 11.95 -13.72
CA HIS A 73 -0.53 13.30 -14.04
C HIS A 73 -1.78 13.68 -13.23
N ALA A 74 -1.89 14.95 -12.83
CA ALA A 74 -3.01 15.49 -12.07
C ALA A 74 -4.37 15.23 -12.73
N SER A 75 -4.45 15.28 -14.07
CA SER A 75 -5.68 14.98 -14.83
C SER A 75 -6.12 13.53 -14.67
N THR A 76 -5.19 12.58 -14.66
CA THR A 76 -5.47 11.15 -14.44
C THR A 76 -5.90 10.91 -13.00
N SER A 77 -5.20 11.49 -12.03
CA SER A 77 -5.56 11.44 -10.61
C SER A 77 -6.97 11.99 -10.40
N SER A 78 -7.30 13.15 -10.98
CA SER A 78 -8.63 13.77 -10.89
C SER A 78 -9.74 12.87 -11.44
N ARG A 79 -9.50 12.15 -12.55
CA ARG A 79 -10.47 11.19 -13.10
C ARG A 79 -10.71 10.01 -12.17
N LEU A 80 -9.65 9.48 -11.53
CA LEU A 80 -9.78 8.41 -10.55
C LEU A 80 -10.61 8.86 -9.34
N VAL A 81 -10.28 10.03 -8.79
CA VAL A 81 -11.01 10.65 -7.68
C VAL A 81 -12.49 10.87 -8.03
N ASN A 82 -12.79 11.47 -9.20
CA ASN A 82 -14.16 11.70 -9.62
C ASN A 82 -14.99 10.41 -9.67
N ARG A 83 -14.42 9.31 -10.16
CA ARG A 83 -15.10 8.01 -10.17
C ARG A 83 -15.39 7.50 -8.77
N LEU A 84 -14.47 7.72 -7.83
CA LEU A 84 -14.63 7.31 -6.43
C LEU A 84 -15.66 8.18 -5.68
N VAL A 85 -15.71 9.48 -6.01
CA VAL A 85 -16.75 10.40 -5.49
C VAL A 85 -18.14 10.00 -6.00
N VAL A 86 -18.28 9.72 -7.30
CA VAL A 86 -19.54 9.22 -7.88
C VAL A 86 -20.00 7.91 -7.25
N LYS A 87 -19.05 7.05 -6.84
CA LYS A 87 -19.33 5.80 -6.11
C LYS A 87 -19.61 6.02 -4.61
N GLY A 88 -19.55 7.24 -4.12
CA GLY A 88 -19.73 7.57 -2.69
C GLY A 88 -18.64 7.03 -1.77
N LEU A 89 -17.45 6.70 -2.33
CA LEU A 89 -16.32 6.15 -1.57
C LEU A 89 -15.34 7.24 -1.11
N MET A 90 -15.41 8.42 -1.70
CA MET A 90 -14.62 9.60 -1.35
C MET A 90 -15.48 10.85 -1.36
N ASP A 91 -15.09 11.81 -0.54
CA ASP A 91 -15.61 13.17 -0.54
C ASP A 91 -14.55 14.13 -1.08
N ARG A 92 -15.02 15.21 -1.72
CA ARG A 92 -14.22 16.33 -2.18
C ARG A 92 -14.81 17.61 -1.64
N THR A 93 -14.03 18.35 -0.87
CA THR A 93 -14.41 19.67 -0.34
C THR A 93 -13.39 20.73 -0.77
N PRO A 94 -13.77 22.01 -0.90
CA PRO A 94 -12.79 23.07 -1.05
C PRO A 94 -11.81 23.05 0.12
N ASP A 95 -10.51 23.25 -0.15
CA ASP A 95 -9.51 23.34 0.89
C ASP A 95 -9.77 24.63 1.72
N ALA A 96 -9.69 24.51 3.05
CA ALA A 96 -9.95 25.63 3.95
C ALA A 96 -8.89 26.75 3.86
N GLN A 97 -7.66 26.38 3.45
CA GLN A 97 -6.52 27.30 3.35
C GLN A 97 -6.30 27.83 1.93
N ASP A 98 -6.68 27.04 0.91
CA ASP A 98 -6.57 27.43 -0.51
C ASP A 98 -7.82 27.01 -1.28
N ARG A 99 -8.74 27.97 -1.50
CA ARG A 99 -9.98 27.76 -2.27
C ARG A 99 -9.78 27.29 -3.71
N ARG A 100 -8.55 27.36 -4.26
CA ARG A 100 -8.21 26.82 -5.58
C ARG A 100 -7.82 25.35 -5.53
N SER A 101 -7.63 24.82 -4.33
CA SER A 101 -7.31 23.42 -4.06
C SER A 101 -8.53 22.67 -3.53
N ASN A 102 -8.55 21.36 -3.72
CA ASN A 102 -9.56 20.49 -3.15
C ASN A 102 -8.91 19.58 -2.11
N SER A 103 -9.57 19.44 -0.99
CA SER A 103 -9.29 18.46 0.04
C SER A 103 -10.08 17.19 -0.25
N LEU A 104 -9.41 16.05 -0.21
CA LEU A 104 -9.95 14.72 -0.45
C LEU A 104 -10.02 13.96 0.85
N ALA A 105 -11.16 13.35 1.13
CA ALA A 105 -11.37 12.51 2.30
C ALA A 105 -12.00 11.19 1.88
N ILE A 106 -11.72 10.14 2.62
CA ILE A 106 -12.39 8.85 2.43
C ILE A 106 -13.71 8.83 3.21
N THR A 107 -14.77 8.31 2.61
CA THR A 107 -16.06 8.15 3.31
C THR A 107 -16.06 6.90 4.20
N ALA A 108 -17.06 6.79 5.08
CA ALA A 108 -17.28 5.56 5.84
C ALA A 108 -17.47 4.33 4.93
N ALA A 109 -18.05 4.49 3.74
CA ALA A 109 -18.18 3.42 2.74
C ALA A 109 -16.83 3.04 2.15
N GLY A 110 -15.98 4.05 1.84
CA GLY A 110 -14.61 3.84 1.38
C GLY A 110 -13.77 3.08 2.42
N HIS A 111 -13.81 3.49 3.69
CA HIS A 111 -13.14 2.79 4.80
C HIS A 111 -13.57 1.32 4.91
N ARG A 112 -14.87 1.04 4.83
CA ARG A 112 -15.38 -0.33 4.85
C ARG A 112 -14.86 -1.15 3.67
N LEU A 113 -14.77 -0.54 2.48
CA LEU A 113 -14.24 -1.20 1.30
C LEU A 113 -12.76 -1.55 1.49
N VAL A 114 -11.92 -0.59 1.90
CA VAL A 114 -10.49 -0.82 2.18
C VAL A 114 -10.32 -1.94 3.23
N SER A 115 -11.10 -1.89 4.30
CA SER A 115 -11.06 -2.91 5.36
C SER A 115 -11.41 -4.31 4.84
N ARG A 116 -12.46 -4.45 4.00
CA ARG A 116 -12.85 -5.73 3.38
C ARG A 116 -11.75 -6.29 2.47
N VAL A 117 -11.17 -5.44 1.63
CA VAL A 117 -10.06 -5.86 0.74
C VAL A 117 -8.86 -6.31 1.55
N ASN A 118 -8.48 -5.54 2.57
CA ASN A 118 -7.35 -5.89 3.46
C ASN A 118 -7.61 -7.19 4.23
N TYR A 119 -8.84 -7.42 4.69
CA TYR A 119 -9.20 -8.68 5.35
C TYR A 119 -9.02 -9.88 4.41
N ARG A 120 -9.51 -9.80 3.17
CA ARG A 120 -9.34 -10.86 2.16
C ARG A 120 -7.88 -11.11 1.84
N ARG A 121 -7.10 -10.03 1.63
CA ARG A 121 -5.67 -10.11 1.36
C ARG A 121 -4.91 -10.79 2.48
N ARG A 122 -5.19 -10.41 3.74
CA ARG A 122 -4.59 -11.05 4.92
C ARG A 122 -4.96 -12.53 5.02
N ARG A 123 -6.19 -12.90 4.67
CA ARG A 123 -6.64 -14.29 4.67
C ARG A 123 -5.87 -15.13 3.66
N GLU A 124 -5.72 -14.64 2.42
CA GLU A 124 -4.96 -15.34 1.39
C GLU A 124 -3.48 -15.44 1.74
N MET A 125 -2.88 -14.35 2.23
CA MET A 125 -1.50 -14.37 2.72
C MET A 125 -1.32 -15.38 3.86
N ARG A 126 -2.26 -15.44 4.81
CA ARG A 126 -2.18 -16.40 5.90
C ARG A 126 -2.19 -17.84 5.38
N GLY A 127 -3.08 -18.16 4.45
CA GLY A 127 -3.12 -19.49 3.84
C GLY A 127 -1.82 -19.86 3.12
N LEU A 128 -1.12 -18.89 2.51
CA LEU A 128 0.21 -19.13 1.93
C LEU A 128 1.26 -19.41 3.02
N LEU A 129 1.25 -18.62 4.09
CA LEU A 129 2.24 -18.73 5.16
C LEU A 129 2.04 -19.96 6.07
N GLU A 130 0.86 -20.56 6.09
CA GLU A 130 0.58 -21.83 6.82
C GLU A 130 1.42 -23.02 6.33
N HIS A 131 2.02 -22.92 5.16
CA HIS A 131 2.92 -23.97 4.61
C HIS A 131 4.37 -23.85 5.10
N LEU A 132 4.70 -22.82 5.86
CA LEU A 132 6.03 -22.53 6.37
C LEU A 132 6.21 -23.02 7.82
N GLY A 133 7.40 -23.50 8.14
CA GLY A 133 7.81 -23.79 9.50
C GLY A 133 8.08 -22.51 10.32
N ALA A 134 8.20 -22.64 11.63
CA ALA A 134 8.35 -21.51 12.53
C ALA A 134 9.58 -20.63 12.23
N ASP A 135 10.72 -21.28 11.94
CA ASP A 135 11.98 -20.57 11.62
C ASP A 135 11.88 -19.84 10.28
N GLU A 136 11.21 -20.45 9.30
CA GLU A 136 10.96 -19.85 7.98
C GLU A 136 10.02 -18.65 8.09
N ILE A 137 8.97 -18.72 8.92
CA ILE A 137 8.07 -17.60 9.21
C ILE A 137 8.87 -16.43 9.80
N SER A 138 9.77 -16.70 10.74
CA SER A 138 10.62 -15.66 11.34
C SER A 138 11.52 -15.00 10.30
N ALA A 139 12.19 -15.79 9.46
CA ALA A 139 13.06 -15.29 8.41
C ALA A 139 12.30 -14.43 7.38
N VAL A 140 11.12 -14.87 6.94
CA VAL A 140 10.27 -14.11 6.02
C VAL A 140 9.80 -12.81 6.66
N LEU A 141 9.41 -12.83 7.94
CA LEU A 141 8.97 -11.63 8.65
C LEU A 141 10.08 -10.59 8.73
N ASP A 142 11.29 -11.00 9.08
CA ASP A 142 12.43 -10.09 9.19
C ASP A 142 12.87 -9.57 7.81
N GLY A 143 12.87 -10.41 6.78
CA GLY A 143 13.12 -10.01 5.39
C GLY A 143 12.10 -8.96 4.90
N LEU A 144 10.81 -9.16 5.15
CA LEU A 144 9.75 -8.20 4.77
C LEU A 144 9.87 -6.89 5.55
N ARG A 145 10.27 -6.92 6.81
CA ARG A 145 10.50 -5.69 7.61
C ARG A 145 11.67 -4.88 7.03
N LEU A 146 12.78 -5.54 6.72
CA LEU A 146 13.94 -4.90 6.09
C LEU A 146 13.59 -4.33 4.71
N PHE A 147 12.89 -5.08 3.89
CA PHE A 147 12.45 -4.63 2.57
C PHE A 147 11.54 -3.39 2.66
N ASN A 148 10.55 -3.40 3.56
CA ASN A 148 9.65 -2.26 3.76
C ASN A 148 10.40 -1.03 4.29
N ALA A 149 11.36 -1.20 5.19
CA ALA A 149 12.19 -0.11 5.68
C ALA A 149 13.03 0.51 4.56
N ALA A 150 13.65 -0.32 3.71
CA ALA A 150 14.41 0.13 2.55
C ALA A 150 13.52 0.86 1.53
N ALA A 151 12.30 0.36 1.28
CA ALA A 151 11.34 1.00 0.38
C ALA A 151 10.94 2.40 0.88
N VAL A 152 10.72 2.57 2.18
CA VAL A 152 10.42 3.89 2.78
C VAL A 152 11.62 4.82 2.65
N ALA A 153 12.83 4.35 2.97
CA ALA A 153 14.07 5.14 2.89
C ALA A 153 14.38 5.60 1.46
N SER A 154 14.05 4.80 0.45
CA SER A 154 14.25 5.11 -0.97
C SER A 154 13.09 5.89 -1.62
N GLY A 155 12.06 6.26 -0.86
CA GLY A 155 10.88 6.98 -1.36
C GLY A 155 9.92 6.13 -2.21
N HIS A 156 10.08 4.81 -2.24
CA HIS A 156 9.20 3.88 -2.96
C HIS A 156 8.03 3.39 -2.12
N GLY A 157 8.10 3.55 -0.80
CA GLY A 157 7.09 3.07 0.14
C GLY A 157 6.09 4.16 0.54
N THR A 158 4.80 3.83 0.54
CA THR A 158 3.83 4.60 1.31
C THR A 158 3.95 4.16 2.77
N PRO A 159 4.15 5.06 3.75
CA PRO A 159 4.11 4.67 5.16
C PRO A 159 2.85 3.86 5.43
N ALA A 160 3.00 2.74 6.12
CA ALA A 160 1.83 1.98 6.57
C ALA A 160 0.94 2.92 7.39
N PRO A 161 -0.39 2.91 7.17
CA PRO A 161 -1.29 3.67 8.02
C PRO A 161 -1.06 3.22 9.47
N PRO A 162 -1.09 4.17 10.44
CA PRO A 162 -0.92 3.83 11.84
C PRO A 162 -1.92 2.74 12.20
N GLU A 163 -1.45 1.68 12.85
CA GLU A 163 -2.33 0.65 13.38
C GLU A 163 -3.35 1.35 14.28
N LYS A 164 -4.61 1.38 13.83
CA LYS A 164 -5.71 1.75 14.72
C LYS A 164 -5.71 0.67 15.79
N SER A 165 -5.22 0.98 16.99
CA SER A 165 -5.30 0.13 18.15
C SER A 165 -6.73 -0.37 18.27
N ASP A 166 -6.90 -1.69 18.15
CA ASP A 166 -8.19 -2.36 18.34
C ASP A 166 -8.56 -2.26 19.83
N ASP A 167 -9.13 -1.12 20.21
CA ASP A 167 -9.70 -0.88 21.56
C ASP A 167 -11.02 -1.65 21.72
N ARG A 168 -11.03 -2.93 21.34
CA ARG A 168 -12.12 -3.87 21.64
C ARG A 168 -11.69 -4.87 22.68
N GLY A 169 -11.41 -4.37 23.88
CA GLY A 169 -11.01 -5.24 24.98
C GLY A 169 -11.09 -4.65 26.38
N ARG A 170 -12.09 -3.79 26.65
CA ARG A 170 -12.47 -3.47 28.05
C ARG A 170 -13.92 -2.99 28.12
N ARG A 171 -14.85 -3.93 28.14
CA ARG A 171 -16.07 -3.87 28.97
C ARG A 171 -16.60 -5.29 29.19
#